data_8a02b7c7f0ee3a3e84692dbcde55b3ad
#
_entry.id   8a02b7c7f0ee3a3e84692dbcde55b3ad
#
_cell.length_a   1.000
_cell.length_b   1.000
_cell.length_c   1.000
_cell.angle_alpha   90.00
_cell.angle_beta   90.00
_cell.angle_gamma   90.00
#
_symmetry.space_group_name_H-M   'P 1'
#
loop_
_entity.id
_entity.type
_entity.pdbx_description
1 polymer ?
#
loop_
_entity_poly.entity_id
_entity_poly.type
_entity_poly.pdbx_seq_one_letter_code
_entity_poly.pdbx_strand_id
1 'polypeptide(L)'
;MNILLSVLAGLFLLVALPCQSDPLLEPGNQPVGKLNITLIDSSRPTPTDSKETTSNQRVLDTTVWYPSNPRKHEWLRPGPPPLASQVCPAPLVIYSHGFMSMRHNGAYLAGYLARQGYIVAAADFPLTHLGTPGGPRFDDVLNQPGDVSFIIDSLLNDHPDGLPELGDCIDPQRIAAVGLSLGGMTTTLLTFHPELRDTRIAAAVSIAGPVAMLGKAFFQRDAPPFMMIAGDIDAMVDYQDNIEVLADWSPETTRVTLHGGSHTGFAGVAGWLMRWLDNPDSVGCWALRGRIDEQPEVPEGFMDALRGQVGEPESDMSLRPCHDPTLPHALRPQYQLMLTSYSIYAFLQGNLHPDANTRAHYTRLLEETLPGRYPELSVTLRPVPQ
;
A
#
# COMPACT_ATOMS: atom_id res chain seq x y z
N MET A 1 5.86 3.24 76.29
CA MET A 1 6.86 3.96 75.54
C MET A 1 6.66 3.57 74.09
N ASN A 2 5.74 4.35 73.42
CA ASN A 2 5.19 4.03 72.07
C ASN A 2 6.07 4.68 71.01
N ILE A 3 6.58 3.87 70.10
CA ILE A 3 7.29 4.32 68.90
C ILE A 3 6.31 4.21 67.72
N LEU A 4 5.79 5.38 67.26
CA LEU A 4 5.06 5.49 66.01
C LEU A 4 6.00 5.41 64.84
N LEU A 5 5.86 4.39 64.00
CA LEU A 5 6.43 4.35 62.65
C LEU A 5 5.47 5.02 61.67
N SER A 6 5.89 6.17 61.15
CA SER A 6 5.19 6.84 60.05
C SER A 6 5.71 6.29 58.73
N VAL A 7 4.88 5.54 58.00
CA VAL A 7 5.14 5.11 56.62
C VAL A 7 4.62 6.22 55.70
N LEU A 8 5.54 6.96 55.10
CA LEU A 8 5.26 7.88 53.98
C LEU A 8 5.13 7.03 52.71
N ALA A 9 3.90 6.79 52.28
CA ALA A 9 3.62 6.25 50.97
C ALA A 9 3.71 7.39 49.94
N GLY A 10 4.84 7.46 49.23
CA GLY A 10 4.99 8.34 48.08
C GLY A 10 4.15 7.84 46.90
N LEU A 11 3.02 8.50 46.69
CA LEU A 11 2.20 8.29 45.48
C LEU A 11 2.90 8.94 44.30
N PHE A 12 3.68 8.18 43.50
CA PHE A 12 4.10 8.63 42.20
C PHE A 12 2.88 8.63 41.27
N LEU A 13 2.25 9.79 41.10
CA LEU A 13 1.35 10.02 39.97
C LEU A 13 2.19 10.00 38.69
N LEU A 14 2.20 8.85 38.01
CA LEU A 14 2.54 8.79 36.60
C LEU A 14 1.45 9.57 35.84
N VAL A 15 1.70 10.86 35.62
CA VAL A 15 0.95 11.64 34.64
C VAL A 15 1.30 11.05 33.28
N ALA A 16 0.47 10.12 32.82
CA ALA A 16 0.48 9.73 31.41
C ALA A 16 0.10 11.00 30.64
N LEU A 17 1.09 11.66 30.05
CA LEU A 17 0.83 12.71 29.08
C LEU A 17 -0.02 12.06 27.99
N PRO A 18 -1.21 12.61 27.67
CA PRO A 18 -1.98 12.11 26.55
C PRO A 18 -1.08 12.23 25.33
N CYS A 19 -0.88 11.11 24.62
CA CYS A 19 -0.29 11.12 23.30
C CYS A 19 -1.24 11.93 22.42
N GLN A 20 -1.00 13.25 22.32
CA GLN A 20 -1.76 14.11 21.43
C GLN A 20 -1.36 13.71 20.01
N SER A 21 -2.25 13.02 19.32
CA SER A 21 -2.16 12.84 17.88
C SER A 21 -2.08 14.23 17.22
N ASP A 22 -1.33 14.34 16.13
CA ASP A 22 -1.31 15.58 15.38
C ASP A 22 -2.70 15.74 14.73
N PRO A 23 -3.42 16.86 14.97
CA PRO A 23 -4.75 17.07 14.42
C PRO A 23 -4.81 16.91 12.89
N LEU A 24 -3.69 17.13 12.19
CA LEU A 24 -3.60 16.97 10.73
C LEU A 24 -3.53 15.51 10.27
N LEU A 25 -3.14 14.61 11.16
CA LEU A 25 -3.03 13.17 10.92
C LEU A 25 -4.22 12.40 11.52
N GLU A 26 -5.04 13.06 12.34
CA GLU A 26 -6.27 12.44 12.82
C GLU A 26 -7.14 12.02 11.62
N PRO A 27 -7.80 10.86 11.69
CA PRO A 27 -8.77 10.50 10.66
C PRO A 27 -9.81 11.60 10.54
N GLY A 28 -10.00 12.12 9.32
CA GLY A 28 -11.02 13.12 9.05
C GLY A 28 -12.41 12.67 9.53
N ASN A 29 -13.31 13.61 9.77
CA ASN A 29 -14.67 13.31 10.24
C ASN A 29 -15.63 12.91 9.11
N GLN A 30 -15.17 12.84 7.87
CA GLN A 30 -16.00 12.51 6.72
C GLN A 30 -16.47 11.04 6.81
N PRO A 31 -17.77 10.76 6.76
CA PRO A 31 -18.27 9.39 6.68
C PRO A 31 -17.77 8.70 5.40
N VAL A 32 -17.56 7.38 5.47
CA VAL A 32 -17.03 6.59 4.36
C VAL A 32 -18.14 5.75 3.75
N GLY A 33 -18.39 5.95 2.45
CA GLY A 33 -19.19 5.08 1.61
C GLY A 33 -18.35 3.96 1.00
N LYS A 34 -19.03 2.89 0.61
CA LYS A 34 -18.42 1.76 -0.12
C LYS A 34 -19.32 1.37 -1.29
N LEU A 35 -18.69 1.15 -2.43
CA LEU A 35 -19.31 0.60 -3.63
C LEU A 35 -18.52 -0.64 -4.05
N ASN A 36 -19.21 -1.75 -4.28
CA ASN A 36 -18.62 -2.95 -4.88
C ASN A 36 -19.10 -3.05 -6.32
N ILE A 37 -18.17 -3.18 -7.23
CA ILE A 37 -18.42 -3.31 -8.68
C ILE A 37 -17.53 -4.43 -9.24
N THR A 38 -17.99 -5.07 -10.30
CA THR A 38 -17.16 -6.00 -11.07
C THR A 38 -16.83 -5.33 -12.41
N LEU A 39 -15.55 -5.06 -12.63
CA LEU A 39 -15.05 -4.51 -13.87
C LEU A 39 -14.57 -5.65 -14.77
N ILE A 40 -14.89 -5.61 -16.06
CA ILE A 40 -14.60 -6.67 -17.01
C ILE A 40 -13.81 -6.09 -18.18
N ASP A 41 -12.52 -6.41 -18.23
CA ASP A 41 -11.66 -6.09 -19.36
C ASP A 41 -11.73 -7.21 -20.41
N SER A 42 -12.48 -6.97 -21.45
CA SER A 42 -12.65 -7.90 -22.57
C SER A 42 -11.50 -7.84 -23.59
N SER A 43 -10.56 -6.90 -23.43
CA SER A 43 -9.42 -6.74 -24.36
C SER A 43 -8.22 -7.61 -23.98
N ARG A 44 -8.16 -8.07 -22.72
CA ARG A 44 -7.03 -8.88 -22.20
C ARG A 44 -7.52 -10.19 -21.62
N PRO A 45 -6.92 -11.33 -22.00
CA PRO A 45 -7.28 -12.64 -21.43
C PRO A 45 -6.72 -12.81 -20.02
N THR A 46 -7.34 -13.72 -19.24
CA THR A 46 -6.74 -14.30 -18.04
C THR A 46 -6.14 -15.64 -18.41
N PRO A 47 -4.80 -15.81 -18.42
CA PRO A 47 -4.16 -17.10 -18.69
C PRO A 47 -4.57 -18.13 -17.64
N THR A 48 -4.85 -19.37 -18.07
CA THR A 48 -5.11 -20.50 -17.16
C THR A 48 -4.17 -21.64 -17.51
N ASP A 49 -3.64 -22.33 -16.50
CA ASP A 49 -2.75 -23.50 -16.69
C ASP A 49 -3.50 -24.77 -17.07
N SER A 50 -4.80 -24.79 -16.90
CA SER A 50 -5.61 -25.93 -17.25
C SER A 50 -5.86 -25.97 -18.76
N LYS A 51 -5.91 -27.17 -19.32
CA LYS A 51 -6.43 -27.41 -20.68
C LYS A 51 -7.90 -26.95 -20.82
N GLU A 52 -8.48 -26.43 -19.77
CA GLU A 52 -9.78 -25.78 -19.67
C GLU A 52 -9.62 -24.29 -19.99
N THR A 53 -10.31 -23.88 -20.98
CA THR A 53 -10.58 -22.55 -21.53
C THR A 53 -9.94 -21.37 -20.78
N THR A 54 -8.88 -20.80 -21.34
CA THR A 54 -8.42 -19.43 -21.04
C THR A 54 -9.65 -18.53 -21.03
N SER A 55 -9.89 -17.80 -19.94
CA SER A 55 -10.92 -16.76 -19.96
C SER A 55 -10.47 -15.67 -20.93
N ASN A 56 -11.28 -15.34 -21.92
CA ASN A 56 -10.98 -14.31 -22.92
C ASN A 56 -11.06 -12.88 -22.32
N GLN A 57 -11.22 -12.75 -21.02
CA GLN A 57 -11.38 -11.47 -20.33
C GLN A 57 -10.74 -11.52 -18.94
N ARG A 58 -10.38 -10.36 -18.42
CA ARG A 58 -9.96 -10.18 -17.02
C ARG A 58 -11.12 -9.63 -16.22
N VAL A 59 -11.46 -10.30 -15.13
CA VAL A 59 -12.53 -9.90 -14.22
C VAL A 59 -11.92 -9.35 -12.94
N LEU A 60 -12.24 -8.10 -12.61
CA LEU A 60 -11.68 -7.35 -11.49
C LEU A 60 -12.79 -7.00 -10.51
N ASP A 61 -13.02 -7.86 -9.52
CA ASP A 61 -13.92 -7.53 -8.41
C ASP A 61 -13.34 -6.40 -7.58
N THR A 62 -13.93 -5.23 -7.69
CA THR A 62 -13.39 -3.97 -7.18
C THR A 62 -14.26 -3.40 -6.07
N THR A 63 -13.63 -2.91 -5.01
CA THR A 63 -14.28 -2.11 -3.98
C THR A 63 -13.76 -0.67 -4.06
N VAL A 64 -14.68 0.29 -4.05
CA VAL A 64 -14.36 1.72 -3.99
C VAL A 64 -14.80 2.27 -2.64
N TRP A 65 -13.87 2.88 -1.90
CA TRP A 65 -14.14 3.67 -0.68
C TRP A 65 -14.12 5.14 -1.06
N TYR A 66 -15.09 5.89 -0.59
CA TYR A 66 -15.21 7.30 -0.95
C TYR A 66 -15.82 8.12 0.19
N PRO A 67 -15.57 9.44 0.23
CA PRO A 67 -16.25 10.33 1.15
C PRO A 67 -17.75 10.34 0.89
N SER A 68 -18.57 10.15 1.90
CA SER A 68 -20.02 10.05 1.72
C SER A 68 -20.80 11.01 2.62
N ASN A 69 -22.02 11.33 2.20
CA ASN A 69 -23.03 12.06 2.97
C ASN A 69 -24.24 11.15 3.24
N PRO A 70 -24.15 10.23 4.24
CA PRO A 70 -25.22 9.30 4.52
C PRO A 70 -26.48 10.06 4.96
N ARG A 71 -27.61 9.68 4.39
CA ARG A 71 -28.91 10.23 4.75
C ARG A 71 -29.36 9.65 6.09
N LYS A 72 -30.30 10.35 6.74
CA LYS A 72 -30.93 9.81 7.95
C LYS A 72 -31.55 8.43 7.65
N HIS A 73 -31.22 7.43 8.46
CA HIS A 73 -31.62 6.03 8.28
C HIS A 73 -31.10 5.36 6.99
N GLU A 74 -29.90 5.73 6.53
CA GLU A 74 -29.25 5.17 5.33
C GLU A 74 -29.22 3.64 5.33
N TRP A 75 -29.01 3.02 6.51
CA TRP A 75 -28.99 1.57 6.69
C TRP A 75 -30.29 0.84 6.29
N LEU A 76 -31.42 1.56 6.15
CA LEU A 76 -32.69 1.04 5.64
C LEU A 76 -32.84 1.21 4.12
N ARG A 77 -31.88 1.84 3.45
CA ARG A 77 -31.98 2.16 2.02
C ARG A 77 -31.16 1.16 1.20
N PRO A 78 -31.67 0.70 0.06
CA PRO A 78 -30.89 -0.09 -0.87
C PRO A 78 -29.82 0.79 -1.55
N GLY A 79 -28.65 0.19 -1.82
CA GLY A 79 -27.54 0.85 -2.53
C GLY A 79 -26.53 1.56 -1.63
N PRO A 80 -25.46 2.10 -2.23
CA PRO A 80 -24.41 2.80 -1.51
C PRO A 80 -24.89 4.18 -1.03
N PRO A 81 -24.28 4.73 0.07
CA PRO A 81 -24.57 6.08 0.51
C PRO A 81 -24.13 7.11 -0.55
N PRO A 82 -24.81 8.28 -0.66
CA PRO A 82 -24.43 9.30 -1.63
C PRO A 82 -23.02 9.81 -1.45
N LEU A 83 -22.38 10.18 -2.55
CA LEU A 83 -21.08 10.84 -2.56
C LEU A 83 -21.15 12.23 -1.87
N ALA A 84 -20.11 12.57 -1.17
CA ALA A 84 -19.95 13.90 -0.57
C ALA A 84 -19.43 14.90 -1.63
N SER A 85 -20.33 15.48 -2.41
CA SER A 85 -19.99 16.36 -3.53
C SER A 85 -19.13 17.57 -3.17
N GLN A 86 -19.12 17.99 -1.90
CA GLN A 86 -18.29 19.10 -1.40
C GLN A 86 -16.77 18.80 -1.41
N VAL A 87 -16.37 17.55 -1.56
CA VAL A 87 -14.94 17.18 -1.66
C VAL A 87 -14.45 17.11 -3.10
N CYS A 88 -15.36 17.19 -4.07
CA CYS A 88 -15.01 17.11 -5.49
C CYS A 88 -14.39 18.44 -6.01
N PRO A 89 -13.40 18.38 -6.88
CA PRO A 89 -12.75 17.19 -7.42
C PRO A 89 -11.81 16.54 -6.38
N ALA A 90 -11.91 15.21 -6.25
CA ALA A 90 -11.19 14.41 -5.25
C ALA A 90 -10.02 13.64 -5.87
N PRO A 91 -8.89 13.46 -5.18
CA PRO A 91 -7.82 12.59 -5.66
C PRO A 91 -8.24 11.12 -5.62
N LEU A 92 -7.75 10.34 -6.60
CA LEU A 92 -7.94 8.90 -6.70
C LEU A 92 -6.69 8.17 -6.25
N VAL A 93 -6.86 7.12 -5.46
CA VAL A 93 -5.80 6.18 -5.10
C VAL A 93 -6.21 4.77 -5.56
N ILE A 94 -5.36 4.10 -6.33
CA ILE A 94 -5.52 2.68 -6.61
C ILE A 94 -4.62 1.89 -5.67
N TYR A 95 -5.23 1.01 -4.89
CA TYR A 95 -4.51 0.13 -3.97
C TYR A 95 -4.37 -1.27 -4.54
N SER A 96 -3.13 -1.76 -4.67
CA SER A 96 -2.78 -3.10 -5.13
C SER A 96 -2.41 -3.99 -3.94
N HIS A 97 -3.10 -5.12 -3.81
CA HIS A 97 -2.85 -6.08 -2.72
C HIS A 97 -1.59 -6.93 -2.97
N GLY A 98 -1.05 -7.53 -1.90
CA GLY A 98 0.08 -8.45 -1.97
C GLY A 98 -0.30 -9.85 -2.51
N PHE A 99 0.71 -10.68 -2.78
CA PHE A 99 0.52 -12.07 -3.18
C PHE A 99 -0.30 -12.85 -2.15
N MET A 100 -1.22 -13.69 -2.60
CA MET A 100 -2.16 -14.45 -1.72
C MET A 100 -3.02 -13.56 -0.82
N SER A 101 -3.24 -12.30 -1.19
CA SER A 101 -4.04 -11.37 -0.42
C SER A 101 -5.37 -11.08 -1.13
N MET A 102 -6.02 -9.98 -0.80
CA MET A 102 -7.29 -9.55 -1.40
C MET A 102 -7.47 -8.04 -1.25
N ARG A 103 -8.37 -7.45 -2.05
CA ARG A 103 -8.69 -6.02 -2.06
C ARG A 103 -9.00 -5.43 -0.68
N HIS A 104 -9.65 -6.21 0.20
CA HIS A 104 -10.03 -5.73 1.52
C HIS A 104 -8.87 -5.62 2.52
N ASN A 105 -7.71 -6.17 2.20
CA ASN A 105 -6.54 -6.09 3.09
C ASN A 105 -5.98 -4.67 3.21
N GLY A 106 -6.24 -3.81 2.22
CA GLY A 106 -5.96 -2.37 2.27
C GLY A 106 -7.06 -1.50 2.89
N ALA A 107 -8.16 -2.11 3.41
CA ALA A 107 -9.32 -1.34 3.87
C ALA A 107 -9.02 -0.36 5.02
N TYR A 108 -8.00 -0.62 5.83
CA TYR A 108 -7.55 0.30 6.89
C TYR A 108 -7.08 1.62 6.32
N LEU A 109 -6.24 1.56 5.28
CA LEU A 109 -5.70 2.71 4.57
C LEU A 109 -6.78 3.38 3.71
N ALA A 110 -7.55 2.58 2.97
CA ALA A 110 -8.64 3.09 2.13
C ALA A 110 -9.68 3.86 2.94
N GLY A 111 -10.08 3.32 4.09
CA GLY A 111 -11.00 4.01 5.01
C GLY A 111 -10.40 5.27 5.61
N TYR A 112 -9.11 5.25 5.97
CA TYR A 112 -8.40 6.42 6.48
C TYR A 112 -8.34 7.53 5.41
N LEU A 113 -7.90 7.22 4.20
CA LEU A 113 -7.79 8.19 3.09
C LEU A 113 -9.16 8.73 2.67
N ALA A 114 -10.21 7.88 2.63
CA ALA A 114 -11.56 8.32 2.28
C ALA A 114 -12.11 9.32 3.32
N ARG A 115 -11.81 9.16 4.61
CA ARG A 115 -12.13 10.16 5.63
C ARG A 115 -11.42 11.50 5.42
N GLN A 116 -10.30 11.50 4.71
CA GLN A 116 -9.50 12.66 4.36
C GLN A 116 -9.87 13.26 2.98
N GLY A 117 -10.92 12.76 2.35
CA GLY A 117 -11.42 13.30 1.09
C GLY A 117 -10.91 12.61 -0.17
N TYR A 118 -10.23 11.46 -0.07
CA TYR A 118 -9.78 10.67 -1.22
C TYR A 118 -10.85 9.67 -1.67
N ILE A 119 -10.84 9.35 -2.96
CA ILE A 119 -11.49 8.16 -3.50
C ILE A 119 -10.41 7.07 -3.59
N VAL A 120 -10.70 5.87 -3.08
CA VAL A 120 -9.75 4.76 -3.08
C VAL A 120 -10.39 3.55 -3.71
N ALA A 121 -9.77 2.96 -4.72
CA ALA A 121 -10.22 1.73 -5.34
C ALA A 121 -9.20 0.60 -5.16
N ALA A 122 -9.67 -0.60 -4.91
CA ALA A 122 -8.85 -1.81 -4.86
C ALA A 122 -9.60 -2.98 -5.50
N ALA A 123 -8.90 -3.77 -6.31
CA ALA A 123 -9.44 -4.95 -6.95
C ALA A 123 -8.78 -6.23 -6.43
N ASP A 124 -9.47 -7.37 -6.55
CA ASP A 124 -8.84 -8.67 -6.50
C ASP A 124 -8.26 -8.97 -7.89
N PHE A 125 -6.92 -9.05 -7.97
CA PHE A 125 -6.26 -9.40 -9.24
C PHE A 125 -6.47 -10.87 -9.57
N PRO A 126 -6.88 -11.23 -10.78
CA PRO A 126 -7.43 -12.54 -11.11
C PRO A 126 -6.58 -13.75 -10.75
N LEU A 127 -5.24 -13.64 -10.84
CA LEU A 127 -4.33 -14.78 -10.64
C LEU A 127 -3.40 -14.62 -9.44
N THR A 128 -3.49 -13.55 -8.64
CA THR A 128 -2.61 -13.35 -7.48
C THR A 128 -3.34 -13.26 -6.16
N HIS A 129 -4.69 -13.20 -6.17
CA HIS A 129 -5.47 -13.12 -4.95
C HIS A 129 -5.69 -14.50 -4.29
N LEU A 130 -6.04 -14.50 -3.01
CA LEU A 130 -6.20 -15.71 -2.21
C LEU A 130 -7.25 -16.70 -2.76
N GLY A 131 -8.28 -16.20 -3.44
CA GLY A 131 -9.36 -17.01 -4.02
C GLY A 131 -9.10 -17.52 -5.44
N THR A 132 -7.90 -17.38 -5.97
CA THR A 132 -7.54 -17.82 -7.32
C THR A 132 -7.74 -19.32 -7.49
N PRO A 133 -8.55 -19.78 -8.45
CA PRO A 133 -8.69 -21.21 -8.77
C PRO A 133 -7.34 -21.81 -9.19
N GLY A 134 -6.98 -22.97 -8.62
CA GLY A 134 -5.67 -23.59 -8.84
C GLY A 134 -4.53 -23.00 -7.99
N GLY A 135 -4.80 -21.95 -7.25
CA GLY A 135 -3.82 -21.23 -6.42
C GLY A 135 -3.23 -19.99 -7.12
N PRO A 136 -2.77 -19.02 -6.31
CA PRO A 136 -2.23 -17.78 -6.85
C PRO A 136 -0.88 -17.98 -7.57
N ARG A 137 -0.64 -17.18 -8.61
CA ARG A 137 0.53 -17.23 -9.49
C ARG A 137 1.29 -15.92 -9.43
N PHE A 138 2.58 -15.97 -9.16
CA PHE A 138 3.44 -14.81 -9.06
C PHE A 138 3.64 -14.08 -10.40
N ASP A 139 3.75 -14.83 -11.50
CA ASP A 139 4.05 -14.33 -12.84
C ASP A 139 2.96 -13.39 -13.41
N ASP A 140 1.72 -13.46 -12.90
CA ASP A 140 0.65 -12.53 -13.28
C ASP A 140 0.89 -11.08 -12.82
N VAL A 141 1.94 -10.81 -12.05
CA VAL A 141 2.32 -9.43 -11.66
C VAL A 141 2.56 -8.54 -12.88
N LEU A 142 3.00 -9.10 -14.01
CA LEU A 142 3.17 -8.35 -15.26
C LEU A 142 1.85 -7.83 -15.86
N ASN A 143 0.74 -8.46 -15.53
CA ASN A 143 -0.58 -8.04 -16.00
C ASN A 143 -1.22 -6.97 -15.09
N GLN A 144 -0.79 -6.87 -13.82
CA GLN A 144 -1.40 -5.98 -12.85
C GLN A 144 -1.30 -4.48 -13.20
N PRO A 145 -0.21 -3.94 -13.78
CA PRO A 145 -0.20 -2.56 -14.26
C PRO A 145 -1.33 -2.26 -15.24
N GLY A 146 -1.57 -3.16 -16.20
CA GLY A 146 -2.68 -3.03 -17.12
C GLY A 146 -4.05 -3.13 -16.44
N ASP A 147 -4.17 -3.94 -15.37
CA ASP A 147 -5.42 -4.00 -14.58
C ASP A 147 -5.67 -2.67 -13.85
N VAL A 148 -4.63 -2.09 -13.27
CA VAL A 148 -4.72 -0.77 -12.61
C VAL A 148 -5.11 0.32 -13.61
N SER A 149 -4.49 0.35 -14.79
CA SER A 149 -4.83 1.30 -15.85
C SER A 149 -6.29 1.14 -16.29
N PHE A 150 -6.76 -0.10 -16.43
CA PHE A 150 -8.15 -0.38 -16.78
C PHE A 150 -9.14 0.07 -15.67
N ILE A 151 -8.79 -0.12 -14.39
CA ILE A 151 -9.61 0.40 -13.27
C ILE A 151 -9.70 1.93 -13.33
N ILE A 152 -8.57 2.63 -13.58
CA ILE A 152 -8.56 4.09 -13.74
C ILE A 152 -9.46 4.51 -14.90
N ASP A 153 -9.34 3.85 -16.06
CA ASP A 153 -10.18 4.14 -17.23
C ASP A 153 -11.66 3.98 -16.93
N SER A 154 -12.04 2.85 -16.31
CA SER A 154 -13.42 2.57 -15.94
C SER A 154 -13.98 3.58 -14.94
N LEU A 155 -13.20 3.97 -13.94
CA LEU A 155 -13.66 4.93 -12.92
C LEU A 155 -13.79 6.35 -13.46
N LEU A 156 -13.00 6.73 -14.46
CA LEU A 156 -13.04 8.06 -15.06
C LEU A 156 -14.13 8.19 -16.14
N ASN A 157 -14.40 7.11 -16.90
CA ASN A 157 -15.25 7.18 -18.10
C ASN A 157 -16.60 6.52 -17.92
N ASP A 158 -16.70 5.53 -17.02
CA ASP A 158 -17.94 4.82 -16.77
C ASP A 158 -18.69 5.46 -15.60
N HIS A 159 -20.00 5.39 -15.65
CA HIS A 159 -20.88 5.80 -14.56
C HIS A 159 -21.35 4.55 -13.82
N PRO A 160 -20.64 4.09 -12.77
CA PRO A 160 -20.96 2.82 -12.12
C PRO A 160 -22.38 2.83 -11.54
N ASP A 161 -23.07 1.72 -11.71
CA ASP A 161 -24.41 1.55 -11.16
C ASP A 161 -24.42 1.83 -9.64
N GLY A 162 -25.35 2.65 -9.21
CA GLY A 162 -25.52 3.07 -7.81
C GLY A 162 -24.71 4.30 -7.38
N LEU A 163 -23.73 4.77 -8.16
CA LEU A 163 -22.97 5.99 -7.88
C LEU A 163 -22.47 6.65 -9.19
N PRO A 164 -23.39 7.08 -10.07
CA PRO A 164 -23.02 7.57 -11.40
C PRO A 164 -22.16 8.84 -11.38
N GLU A 165 -22.23 9.64 -10.32
CA GLU A 165 -21.43 10.86 -10.14
C GLU A 165 -19.97 10.63 -9.75
N LEU A 166 -19.55 9.38 -9.54
CA LEU A 166 -18.21 9.06 -9.04
C LEU A 166 -17.11 9.52 -10.00
N GLY A 167 -17.25 9.23 -11.29
CA GLY A 167 -16.28 9.61 -12.32
C GLY A 167 -16.07 11.12 -12.39
N ASP A 168 -17.16 11.89 -12.39
CA ASP A 168 -17.15 13.36 -12.44
C ASP A 168 -16.48 13.98 -11.20
N CYS A 169 -16.44 13.23 -10.09
CA CYS A 169 -15.81 13.69 -8.85
C CYS A 169 -14.28 13.44 -8.82
N ILE A 170 -13.76 12.52 -9.62
CA ILE A 170 -12.33 12.21 -9.62
C ILE A 170 -11.55 13.33 -10.34
N ASP A 171 -10.45 13.77 -9.71
CA ASP A 171 -9.48 14.66 -10.36
C ASP A 171 -8.47 13.82 -11.17
N PRO A 172 -8.51 13.86 -12.50
CA PRO A 172 -7.63 13.05 -13.34
C PRO A 172 -6.15 13.45 -13.27
N GLN A 173 -5.83 14.60 -12.66
CA GLN A 173 -4.46 15.06 -12.45
C GLN A 173 -3.90 14.65 -11.07
N ARG A 174 -4.73 14.08 -10.20
CA ARG A 174 -4.36 13.67 -8.84
C ARG A 174 -4.64 12.19 -8.61
N ILE A 175 -4.03 11.35 -9.45
CA ILE A 175 -4.13 9.89 -9.34
C ILE A 175 -2.84 9.36 -8.73
N ALA A 176 -2.97 8.52 -7.71
CA ALA A 176 -1.84 7.83 -7.08
C ALA A 176 -2.01 6.32 -7.11
N ALA A 177 -0.88 5.61 -7.15
CA ALA A 177 -0.82 4.17 -6.95
C ALA A 177 -0.18 3.86 -5.58
N VAL A 178 -0.78 2.93 -4.84
CA VAL A 178 -0.26 2.43 -3.56
C VAL A 178 -0.37 0.91 -3.57
N GLY A 179 0.67 0.20 -3.15
CA GLY A 179 0.59 -1.26 -3.12
C GLY A 179 1.44 -1.91 -2.05
N LEU A 180 1.01 -3.06 -1.57
CA LEU A 180 1.69 -3.85 -0.54
C LEU A 180 2.39 -5.07 -1.17
N SER A 181 3.67 -5.32 -0.83
CA SER A 181 4.39 -6.52 -1.24
C SER A 181 4.38 -6.68 -2.78
N LEU A 182 3.81 -7.74 -3.34
CA LEU A 182 3.62 -7.87 -4.79
C LEU A 182 2.87 -6.68 -5.40
N GLY A 183 1.89 -6.12 -4.71
CA GLY A 183 1.23 -4.86 -5.11
C GLY A 183 2.18 -3.66 -5.06
N GLY A 184 3.18 -3.67 -4.17
CA GLY A 184 4.28 -2.70 -4.16
C GLY A 184 5.16 -2.82 -5.40
N MET A 185 5.44 -4.05 -5.86
CA MET A 185 6.08 -4.29 -7.15
C MET A 185 5.21 -3.78 -8.30
N THR A 186 3.91 -4.06 -8.31
CA THR A 186 2.97 -3.50 -9.30
C THR A 186 3.05 -1.97 -9.35
N THR A 187 3.09 -1.32 -8.18
CA THR A 187 3.25 0.14 -8.09
C THR A 187 4.59 0.59 -8.68
N THR A 188 5.67 -0.14 -8.42
CA THR A 188 6.99 0.14 -8.99
C THR A 188 6.99 -0.01 -10.52
N LEU A 189 6.34 -1.06 -11.05
CA LEU A 189 6.18 -1.25 -12.49
C LEU A 189 5.36 -0.11 -13.12
N LEU A 190 4.25 0.29 -12.51
CA LEU A 190 3.43 1.43 -12.94
C LEU A 190 4.20 2.75 -12.98
N THR A 191 5.27 2.87 -12.19
CA THR A 191 6.04 4.10 -12.05
C THR A 191 7.24 4.14 -13.01
N PHE A 192 8.01 3.06 -13.09
CA PHE A 192 9.32 3.05 -13.73
C PHE A 192 9.42 2.18 -14.99
N HIS A 193 8.52 1.19 -15.17
CA HIS A 193 8.67 0.26 -16.27
C HIS A 193 8.52 0.96 -17.64
N PRO A 194 9.38 0.68 -18.63
CA PRO A 194 9.37 1.38 -19.93
C PRO A 194 8.03 1.26 -20.69
N GLU A 195 7.35 0.12 -20.57
CA GLU A 195 6.15 -0.21 -21.34
C GLU A 195 4.88 -0.29 -20.46
N LEU A 196 5.02 -0.66 -19.17
CA LEU A 196 3.87 -0.89 -18.27
C LEU A 196 3.52 0.32 -17.41
N ARG A 197 4.32 1.40 -17.45
CA ARG A 197 4.05 2.61 -16.67
C ARG A 197 2.76 3.29 -17.14
N ASP A 198 2.01 3.83 -16.20
CA ASP A 198 0.86 4.69 -16.47
C ASP A 198 1.22 6.14 -16.17
N THR A 199 1.29 6.97 -17.20
CA THR A 199 1.71 8.38 -17.08
C THR A 199 0.70 9.28 -16.37
N ARG A 200 -0.49 8.77 -16.04
CA ARG A 200 -1.48 9.49 -15.22
C ARG A 200 -1.15 9.41 -13.73
N ILE A 201 -0.28 8.48 -13.32
CA ILE A 201 0.14 8.39 -11.92
C ILE A 201 0.99 9.59 -11.56
N ALA A 202 0.48 10.44 -10.67
CA ALA A 202 1.11 11.67 -10.21
C ALA A 202 1.94 11.48 -8.92
N ALA A 203 1.71 10.40 -8.17
CA ALA A 203 2.52 9.98 -7.02
C ALA A 203 2.35 8.48 -6.78
N ALA A 204 3.38 7.80 -6.29
CA ALA A 204 3.34 6.36 -6.09
C ALA A 204 3.98 5.94 -4.76
N VAL A 205 3.41 4.91 -4.11
CA VAL A 205 3.91 4.37 -2.84
C VAL A 205 4.00 2.86 -2.88
N SER A 206 5.19 2.33 -2.73
CA SER A 206 5.45 0.90 -2.53
C SER A 206 5.59 0.59 -1.04
N ILE A 207 4.73 -0.26 -0.51
CA ILE A 207 4.80 -0.77 0.86
C ILE A 207 5.47 -2.14 0.82
N ALA A 208 6.69 -2.24 1.34
CA ALA A 208 7.47 -3.49 1.38
C ALA A 208 7.48 -4.24 0.03
N GLY A 209 7.51 -3.50 -1.09
CA GLY A 209 7.54 -4.10 -2.43
C GLY A 209 8.94 -4.59 -2.79
N PRO A 210 9.09 -5.80 -3.34
CA PRO A 210 10.39 -6.29 -3.77
C PRO A 210 10.89 -5.54 -5.01
N VAL A 211 12.11 -5.04 -4.96
CA VAL A 211 12.78 -4.33 -6.07
C VAL A 211 14.14 -4.92 -6.43
N ALA A 212 14.70 -5.78 -5.58
CA ALA A 212 16.03 -6.35 -5.74
C ALA A 212 16.27 -6.97 -7.14
N MET A 213 15.25 -7.62 -7.68
CA MET A 213 15.31 -8.27 -8.99
C MET A 213 15.25 -7.33 -10.19
N LEU A 214 14.96 -6.03 -9.98
CA LEU A 214 14.81 -5.07 -11.07
C LEU A 214 16.14 -4.45 -11.51
N GLY A 215 17.07 -4.25 -10.57
CA GLY A 215 18.39 -3.66 -10.82
C GLY A 215 18.39 -2.14 -10.97
N LYS A 216 19.57 -1.54 -10.87
CA LYS A 216 19.76 -0.07 -10.90
C LYS A 216 19.26 0.59 -12.17
N ALA A 217 19.54 0.00 -13.33
CA ALA A 217 19.17 0.57 -14.62
C ALA A 217 17.66 0.76 -14.80
N PHE A 218 16.83 -0.06 -14.12
CA PHE A 218 15.39 0.05 -14.13
C PHE A 218 14.89 1.40 -13.59
N PHE A 219 15.57 1.95 -12.59
CA PHE A 219 15.20 3.18 -11.89
C PHE A 219 15.77 4.47 -12.52
N GLN A 220 16.59 4.36 -13.56
CA GLN A 220 17.23 5.51 -14.23
C GLN A 220 16.30 6.18 -15.24
N ARG A 221 15.10 6.57 -14.81
CA ARG A 221 14.06 7.18 -15.67
C ARG A 221 13.36 8.30 -14.93
N ASP A 222 12.85 9.28 -15.70
CA ASP A 222 11.93 10.27 -15.14
C ASP A 222 10.67 9.56 -14.63
N ALA A 223 10.36 9.77 -13.37
CA ALA A 223 9.25 9.18 -12.68
C ALA A 223 8.54 10.21 -11.80
N PRO A 224 7.24 10.04 -11.52
CA PRO A 224 6.56 10.84 -10.51
C PRO A 224 7.20 10.62 -9.12
N PRO A 225 6.90 11.50 -8.14
CA PRO A 225 7.32 11.26 -6.77
C PRO A 225 7.01 9.85 -6.31
N PHE A 226 8.03 9.16 -5.81
CA PHE A 226 7.94 7.77 -5.38
C PHE A 226 8.40 7.64 -3.93
N MET A 227 7.60 6.94 -3.13
CA MET A 227 7.95 6.58 -1.75
C MET A 227 8.00 5.07 -1.60
N MET A 228 9.02 4.58 -0.90
CA MET A 228 9.04 3.22 -0.39
C MET A 228 8.99 3.24 1.13
N ILE A 229 8.06 2.50 1.70
CA ILE A 229 7.95 2.27 3.14
C ILE A 229 8.19 0.79 3.42
N ALA A 230 9.09 0.46 4.36
CA ALA A 230 9.41 -0.91 4.74
C ALA A 230 9.71 -1.02 6.23
N GLY A 231 9.59 -2.25 6.75
CA GLY A 231 10.06 -2.61 8.09
C GLY A 231 11.49 -3.13 8.03
N ASP A 232 12.31 -2.77 9.00
CA ASP A 232 13.72 -3.21 9.04
C ASP A 232 13.91 -4.65 9.55
N ILE A 233 12.83 -5.30 9.98
CA ILE A 233 12.80 -6.72 10.36
C ILE A 233 11.83 -7.54 9.49
N ASP A 234 11.56 -7.08 8.28
CA ASP A 234 10.73 -7.77 7.30
C ASP A 234 11.37 -9.12 6.92
N ALA A 235 10.67 -10.23 7.21
CA ALA A 235 11.16 -11.57 6.95
C ALA A 235 10.89 -12.07 5.52
N MET A 236 10.11 -11.33 4.72
CA MET A 236 9.69 -11.76 3.38
C MET A 236 10.38 -10.97 2.27
N VAL A 237 10.56 -9.67 2.48
CA VAL A 237 11.23 -8.76 1.57
C VAL A 237 12.37 -8.10 2.32
N ASP A 238 13.58 -8.62 2.14
CA ASP A 238 14.76 -8.17 2.85
C ASP A 238 14.94 -6.66 2.75
N TYR A 239 15.17 -6.02 3.90
CA TYR A 239 15.28 -4.57 3.99
C TYR A 239 16.50 -4.02 3.22
N GLN A 240 17.65 -4.69 3.35
CA GLN A 240 18.90 -4.25 2.73
C GLN A 240 18.84 -4.37 1.22
N ASP A 241 18.33 -5.51 0.73
CA ASP A 241 18.25 -5.78 -0.70
C ASP A 241 17.16 -4.97 -1.43
N ASN A 242 16.19 -4.41 -0.71
CA ASN A 242 15.03 -3.76 -1.35
C ASN A 242 14.88 -2.29 -1.05
N ILE A 243 15.15 -1.80 0.16
CA ILE A 243 15.00 -0.37 0.46
C ILE A 243 16.33 0.37 0.51
N GLU A 244 17.37 -0.23 1.06
CA GLU A 244 18.67 0.43 1.16
C GLU A 244 19.32 0.63 -0.22
N VAL A 245 19.19 -0.33 -1.11
CA VAL A 245 19.68 -0.21 -2.50
C VAL A 245 19.10 0.98 -3.24
N LEU A 246 17.90 1.45 -2.92
CA LEU A 246 17.28 2.61 -3.54
C LEU A 246 18.02 3.91 -3.22
N ALA A 247 18.88 3.94 -2.19
CA ALA A 247 19.75 5.09 -1.95
C ALA A 247 20.67 5.38 -3.13
N ASP A 248 21.10 4.33 -3.80
CA ASP A 248 22.02 4.39 -4.94
C ASP A 248 21.29 4.24 -6.28
N TRP A 249 20.21 3.43 -6.32
CA TRP A 249 19.49 3.17 -7.56
C TRP A 249 18.50 4.28 -7.95
N SER A 250 17.84 4.86 -6.97
CA SER A 250 16.84 5.92 -7.13
C SER A 250 16.94 6.92 -5.98
N PRO A 251 17.95 7.79 -5.96
CA PRO A 251 18.18 8.72 -4.86
C PRO A 251 17.03 9.72 -4.65
N GLU A 252 16.16 9.87 -5.65
CA GLU A 252 14.95 10.67 -5.58
C GLU A 252 13.84 10.03 -4.73
N THR A 253 13.93 8.72 -4.45
CA THR A 253 12.93 7.99 -3.69
C THR A 253 12.92 8.44 -2.22
N THR A 254 11.73 8.82 -1.73
CA THR A 254 11.50 8.99 -0.30
C THR A 254 11.47 7.62 0.35
N ARG A 255 12.41 7.35 1.26
CA ARG A 255 12.48 6.06 1.98
C ARG A 255 12.01 6.25 3.41
N VAL A 256 10.98 5.50 3.78
CA VAL A 256 10.41 5.48 5.12
C VAL A 256 10.69 4.11 5.75
N THR A 257 11.40 4.10 6.86
CA THR A 257 11.70 2.88 7.62
C THR A 257 10.87 2.84 8.89
N LEU A 258 10.18 1.72 9.10
CA LEU A 258 9.55 1.42 10.38
C LEU A 258 10.45 0.44 11.16
N HIS A 259 11.11 0.96 12.21
CA HIS A 259 12.00 0.18 13.07
C HIS A 259 11.20 -0.83 13.89
N GLY A 260 11.52 -2.09 13.74
CA GLY A 260 10.73 -3.21 14.26
C GLY A 260 9.50 -3.53 13.42
N GLY A 261 9.35 -2.94 12.24
CA GLY A 261 8.26 -3.25 11.31
C GLY A 261 8.46 -4.61 10.64
N SER A 262 7.41 -5.43 10.61
CA SER A 262 7.38 -6.74 9.95
C SER A 262 6.57 -6.68 8.65
N HIS A 263 6.79 -7.62 7.74
CA HIS A 263 6.07 -7.67 6.45
C HIS A 263 4.55 -7.82 6.63
N THR A 264 4.15 -8.86 7.34
CA THR A 264 2.73 -9.16 7.59
C THR A 264 2.05 -8.07 8.43
N GLY A 265 2.84 -7.31 9.22
CA GLY A 265 2.38 -6.17 9.99
C GLY A 265 1.79 -5.03 9.15
N PHE A 266 2.09 -4.95 7.86
CA PHE A 266 1.48 -4.01 6.91
C PHE A 266 0.11 -4.44 6.39
N ALA A 267 -0.27 -5.71 6.62
CA ALA A 267 -1.54 -6.23 6.17
C ALA A 267 -2.67 -5.86 7.14
N GLY A 268 -3.79 -5.35 6.64
CA GLY A 268 -4.91 -4.94 7.48
C GLY A 268 -5.45 -6.04 8.38
N VAL A 269 -5.42 -7.30 7.92
CA VAL A 269 -5.81 -8.47 8.71
C VAL A 269 -4.95 -8.66 9.96
N ALA A 270 -3.68 -8.28 9.93
CA ALA A 270 -2.79 -8.37 11.07
C ALA A 270 -3.25 -7.49 12.23
N GLY A 271 -3.83 -6.33 11.93
CA GLY A 271 -4.31 -5.38 12.92
C GLY A 271 -5.35 -5.92 13.91
N TRP A 272 -6.10 -6.96 13.55
CA TRP A 272 -7.10 -7.54 14.45
C TRP A 272 -6.89 -9.02 14.74
N LEU A 273 -6.38 -9.83 13.80
CA LEU A 273 -6.14 -11.27 14.02
C LEU A 273 -4.79 -11.56 14.68
N MET A 274 -3.74 -10.78 14.36
CA MET A 274 -2.36 -11.07 14.75
C MET A 274 -1.83 -10.12 15.82
N ARG A 275 -2.68 -9.31 16.41
CA ARG A 275 -2.29 -8.29 17.42
C ARG A 275 -1.63 -8.84 18.68
N TRP A 276 -1.73 -10.15 18.90
CA TRP A 276 -1.19 -10.85 20.08
C TRP A 276 0.09 -11.62 19.76
N LEU A 277 0.52 -11.64 18.51
CA LEU A 277 1.75 -12.32 18.10
C LEU A 277 2.95 -11.43 18.34
N ASP A 278 4.06 -12.04 18.80
CA ASP A 278 5.33 -11.32 18.95
C ASP A 278 5.88 -10.83 17.61
N ASN A 279 5.65 -11.60 16.55
CA ASN A 279 5.96 -11.20 15.18
C ASN A 279 4.91 -11.80 14.22
N PRO A 280 4.14 -10.95 13.51
CA PRO A 280 3.14 -11.38 12.53
C PRO A 280 3.69 -12.19 11.37
N ASP A 281 4.99 -12.04 11.03
CA ASP A 281 5.63 -12.79 9.95
C ASP A 281 5.69 -14.28 10.22
N SER A 282 5.54 -14.72 11.47
CA SER A 282 5.39 -16.13 11.81
C SER A 282 4.22 -16.79 11.08
N VAL A 283 3.08 -16.10 10.96
CA VAL A 283 1.90 -16.58 10.23
C VAL A 283 2.10 -16.42 8.73
N GLY A 284 2.63 -15.28 8.28
CA GLY A 284 2.88 -15.04 6.87
C GLY A 284 3.87 -16.04 6.29
N CYS A 285 4.98 -16.29 6.97
CA CYS A 285 5.97 -17.29 6.54
C CYS A 285 5.41 -18.72 6.56
N TRP A 286 4.57 -19.04 7.56
CA TRP A 286 3.88 -20.32 7.57
C TRP A 286 2.98 -20.50 6.34
N ALA A 287 2.22 -19.46 5.98
CA ALA A 287 1.32 -19.50 4.82
C ALA A 287 2.08 -19.61 3.48
N LEU A 288 3.28 -19.02 3.39
CA LEU A 288 4.10 -19.04 2.19
C LEU A 288 4.85 -20.36 1.99
N ARG A 289 5.27 -21.06 3.06
CA ARG A 289 6.16 -22.24 2.98
C ARG A 289 5.68 -23.35 2.05
N GLY A 290 4.37 -23.57 1.95
CA GLY A 290 3.84 -24.61 1.06
C GLY A 290 3.52 -24.11 -0.35
N ARG A 291 3.60 -22.81 -0.58
CA ARG A 291 3.13 -22.19 -1.82
C ARG A 291 4.26 -21.72 -2.73
N ILE A 292 5.42 -21.39 -2.17
CA ILE A 292 6.58 -20.98 -2.98
C ILE A 292 7.13 -22.18 -3.75
N ASP A 293 7.24 -23.34 -3.08
CA ASP A 293 7.74 -24.57 -3.70
C ASP A 293 6.74 -25.14 -4.74
N GLU A 294 5.47 -24.77 -4.66
CA GLU A 294 4.40 -25.18 -5.57
C GLU A 294 4.19 -24.19 -6.74
N GLN A 295 4.93 -23.07 -6.78
CA GLN A 295 4.80 -22.15 -7.91
C GLN A 295 5.26 -22.83 -9.20
N PRO A 296 4.51 -22.64 -10.30
CA PRO A 296 5.00 -23.07 -11.61
C PRO A 296 6.31 -22.38 -11.94
N GLU A 297 7.16 -23.03 -12.71
CA GLU A 297 8.34 -22.38 -13.27
C GLU A 297 7.89 -21.09 -13.98
N VAL A 298 8.55 -19.98 -13.66
CA VAL A 298 8.26 -18.72 -14.35
C VAL A 298 8.58 -18.88 -15.84
N PRO A 299 7.72 -18.33 -16.73
CA PRO A 299 7.94 -18.45 -18.17
C PRO A 299 9.32 -17.93 -18.58
N GLU A 300 9.90 -18.56 -19.61
CA GLU A 300 11.11 -18.03 -20.24
C GLU A 300 10.91 -16.56 -20.64
N GLY A 301 11.89 -15.71 -20.35
CA GLY A 301 11.79 -14.27 -20.61
C GLY A 301 10.97 -13.47 -19.58
N PHE A 302 10.41 -14.12 -18.53
CA PHE A 302 9.68 -13.41 -17.48
C PHE A 302 10.52 -12.31 -16.82
N MET A 303 11.77 -12.62 -16.47
CA MET A 303 12.65 -11.64 -15.83
C MET A 303 13.03 -10.49 -16.77
N ASP A 304 13.19 -10.75 -18.06
CA ASP A 304 13.43 -9.70 -19.06
C ASP A 304 12.20 -8.83 -19.24
N ALA A 305 11.01 -9.42 -19.28
CA ALA A 305 9.75 -8.68 -19.30
C ALA A 305 9.54 -7.86 -18.03
N LEU A 306 9.84 -8.42 -16.85
CA LEU A 306 9.72 -7.71 -15.57
C LEU A 306 10.63 -6.48 -15.47
N ARG A 307 11.81 -6.55 -16.08
CA ARG A 307 12.79 -5.45 -16.13
C ARG A 307 12.59 -4.50 -17.31
N GLY A 308 11.71 -4.84 -18.25
CA GLY A 308 11.53 -4.08 -19.48
C GLY A 308 12.77 -4.08 -20.37
N GLN A 309 13.49 -5.20 -20.44
CA GLN A 309 14.74 -5.38 -21.19
C GLN A 309 15.88 -4.39 -20.81
N VAL A 310 15.86 -3.90 -19.59
CA VAL A 310 16.85 -2.95 -19.07
C VAL A 310 17.84 -3.67 -18.16
N GLY A 311 18.97 -4.12 -18.75
CA GLY A 311 20.16 -4.59 -18.01
C GLY A 311 19.95 -5.82 -17.11
N GLU A 312 21.08 -6.38 -16.67
CA GLU A 312 21.13 -7.45 -15.66
C GLU A 312 21.16 -6.82 -14.26
N PRO A 313 20.58 -7.46 -13.24
CA PRO A 313 20.77 -7.01 -11.85
C PRO A 313 22.27 -7.12 -11.49
N GLU A 314 22.75 -6.18 -10.67
CA GLU A 314 24.16 -6.10 -10.28
C GLU A 314 24.61 -7.28 -9.37
N SER A 315 23.66 -8.09 -8.88
CA SER A 315 23.94 -9.26 -8.05
C SER A 315 22.87 -10.34 -8.25
N ASP A 316 23.19 -11.57 -7.85
CA ASP A 316 22.22 -12.69 -7.77
C ASP A 316 21.27 -12.51 -6.56
N MET A 317 20.58 -11.36 -6.54
CA MET A 317 19.59 -11.04 -5.51
C MET A 317 18.30 -11.81 -5.80
N SER A 318 18.17 -12.96 -5.21
CA SER A 318 16.94 -13.75 -5.23
C SER A 318 16.05 -13.38 -4.07
N LEU A 319 14.74 -13.30 -4.30
CA LEU A 319 13.78 -13.27 -3.21
C LEU A 319 13.95 -14.57 -2.39
N ARG A 320 14.34 -14.41 -1.12
CA ARG A 320 14.45 -15.52 -0.17
C ARG A 320 13.51 -15.31 1.01
N PRO A 321 12.19 -15.28 0.77
CA PRO A 321 11.24 -14.99 1.81
C PRO A 321 11.35 -16.04 2.92
N CYS A 322 11.34 -15.54 4.17
CA CYS A 322 11.35 -16.40 5.35
C CYS A 322 12.59 -17.31 5.51
N HIS A 323 13.75 -16.85 5.02
CA HIS A 323 14.98 -17.61 5.10
C HIS A 323 15.50 -17.70 6.54
N ASP A 324 15.44 -16.61 7.31
CA ASP A 324 15.85 -16.62 8.72
C ASP A 324 14.70 -17.17 9.59
N PRO A 325 14.95 -18.27 10.33
CA PRO A 325 13.95 -18.82 11.23
C PRO A 325 13.78 -17.97 12.50
N THR A 326 14.71 -17.04 12.79
CA THR A 326 14.65 -16.17 13.97
C THR A 326 13.86 -14.91 13.65
N LEU A 327 12.65 -14.81 14.19
CA LEU A 327 11.81 -13.62 14.04
C LEU A 327 11.94 -12.77 15.31
N PRO A 328 12.56 -11.58 15.25
CA PRO A 328 12.65 -10.68 16.40
C PRO A 328 11.25 -10.14 16.77
N HIS A 329 11.12 -9.58 17.98
CA HIS A 329 9.89 -8.94 18.41
C HIS A 329 9.54 -7.77 17.47
N ALA A 330 8.34 -7.79 16.91
CA ALA A 330 7.87 -6.79 15.95
C ALA A 330 7.01 -5.70 16.61
N LEU A 331 6.85 -4.58 15.91
CA LEU A 331 5.85 -3.57 16.22
C LEU A 331 4.45 -4.21 16.29
N ARG A 332 3.62 -3.70 17.18
CA ARG A 332 2.21 -4.09 17.19
C ARG A 332 1.56 -3.69 15.86
N PRO A 333 0.86 -4.61 15.18
CA PRO A 333 0.33 -4.33 13.84
C PRO A 333 -0.53 -3.07 13.74
N GLN A 334 -1.38 -2.77 14.74
CA GLN A 334 -2.20 -1.55 14.72
C GLN A 334 -1.34 -0.28 14.71
N TYR A 335 -0.23 -0.29 15.46
CA TYR A 335 0.69 0.83 15.52
C TYR A 335 1.47 0.97 14.19
N GLN A 336 1.93 -0.14 13.63
CA GLN A 336 2.56 -0.17 12.32
C GLN A 336 1.61 0.34 11.22
N LEU A 337 0.35 -0.10 11.19
CA LEU A 337 -0.68 0.36 10.25
C LEU A 337 -1.00 1.86 10.41
N MET A 338 -0.99 2.37 11.64
CA MET A 338 -1.16 3.80 11.92
C MET A 338 0.00 4.61 11.33
N LEU A 339 1.26 4.24 11.62
CA LEU A 339 2.44 4.93 11.10
C LEU A 339 2.49 4.87 9.57
N THR A 340 2.13 3.72 8.99
CA THR A 340 2.01 3.54 7.54
C THR A 340 0.99 4.50 6.94
N SER A 341 -0.21 4.59 7.55
CA SER A 341 -1.28 5.48 7.06
C SER A 341 -0.88 6.95 7.13
N TYR A 342 -0.22 7.35 8.21
CA TYR A 342 0.24 8.73 8.41
C TYR A 342 1.32 9.11 7.40
N SER A 343 2.31 8.23 7.17
CA SER A 343 3.37 8.46 6.20
C SER A 343 2.83 8.57 4.77
N ILE A 344 1.92 7.66 4.40
CA ILE A 344 1.31 7.66 3.07
C ILE A 344 0.47 8.93 2.87
N TYR A 345 -0.36 9.29 3.83
CA TYR A 345 -1.18 10.49 3.73
C TYR A 345 -0.33 11.77 3.63
N ALA A 346 0.69 11.91 4.48
CA ALA A 346 1.59 13.05 4.43
C ALA A 346 2.32 13.13 3.07
N PHE A 347 2.80 12.01 2.55
CA PHE A 347 3.44 11.94 1.23
C PHE A 347 2.46 12.33 0.10
N LEU A 348 1.26 11.78 0.09
CA LEU A 348 0.26 12.09 -0.93
C LEU A 348 -0.17 13.56 -0.87
N GLN A 349 -0.38 14.13 0.31
CA GLN A 349 -0.69 15.56 0.46
C GLN A 349 0.49 16.43 0.03
N GLY A 350 1.72 16.05 0.37
CA GLY A 350 2.94 16.74 -0.03
C GLY A 350 3.16 16.81 -1.54
N ASN A 351 2.56 15.90 -2.29
CA ASN A 351 2.74 15.81 -3.74
C ASN A 351 1.49 16.15 -4.56
N LEU A 352 0.29 15.85 -4.05
CA LEU A 352 -0.95 15.96 -4.81
C LEU A 352 -1.81 17.17 -4.43
N HIS A 353 -1.58 17.82 -3.27
CA HIS A 353 -2.41 18.93 -2.88
C HIS A 353 -2.24 20.12 -3.84
N PRO A 354 -3.33 20.80 -4.29
CA PRO A 354 -3.22 21.91 -5.24
C PRO A 354 -2.47 23.11 -4.68
N ASP A 355 -2.63 23.42 -3.38
CA ASP A 355 -1.95 24.53 -2.73
C ASP A 355 -0.50 24.19 -2.35
N ALA A 356 0.46 25.01 -2.80
CA ALA A 356 1.89 24.80 -2.59
C ALA A 356 2.32 24.92 -1.11
N ASN A 357 1.67 25.79 -0.32
CA ASN A 357 1.99 25.92 1.09
C ASN A 357 1.57 24.69 1.88
N THR A 358 0.42 24.13 1.52
CA THR A 358 -0.08 22.88 2.07
C THR A 358 0.87 21.73 1.70
N ARG A 359 1.31 21.63 0.44
CA ARG A 359 2.33 20.63 0.05
C ARG A 359 3.59 20.75 0.89
N ALA A 360 4.16 21.94 1.00
CA ALA A 360 5.37 22.18 1.80
C ALA A 360 5.17 21.85 3.29
N HIS A 361 3.96 22.07 3.81
CA HIS A 361 3.63 21.72 5.19
C HIS A 361 3.63 20.20 5.41
N TYR A 362 2.97 19.43 4.53
CA TYR A 362 2.92 17.97 4.64
C TYR A 362 4.25 17.30 4.33
N THR A 363 5.07 17.90 3.47
CA THR A 363 6.46 17.46 3.26
C THR A 363 7.24 17.56 4.57
N ARG A 364 7.24 18.71 5.25
CA ARG A 364 7.90 18.84 6.57
C ARG A 364 7.28 17.94 7.65
N LEU A 365 5.97 17.72 7.59
CA LEU A 365 5.31 16.77 8.50
C LEU A 365 5.87 15.37 8.36
N LEU A 366 6.03 14.89 7.12
CA LEU A 366 6.64 13.58 6.84
C LEU A 366 8.11 13.52 7.25
N GLU A 367 8.88 14.52 6.88
CA GLU A 367 10.34 14.51 6.97
C GLU A 367 10.88 14.80 8.37
N GLU A 368 10.20 15.67 9.11
CA GLU A 368 10.69 16.17 10.40
C GLU A 368 9.78 15.81 11.57
N THR A 369 8.46 16.03 11.40
CA THR A 369 7.54 15.93 12.54
C THR A 369 7.25 14.47 12.91
N LEU A 370 7.01 13.61 11.92
CA LEU A 370 6.74 12.19 12.16
C LEU A 370 7.95 11.50 12.80
N PRO A 371 9.19 11.61 12.28
CA PRO A 371 10.37 11.03 12.92
C PRO A 371 10.64 11.59 14.33
N GLY A 372 10.43 12.91 14.51
CA GLY A 372 10.60 13.55 15.82
C GLY A 372 9.59 13.09 16.88
N ARG A 373 8.42 12.61 16.45
CA ARG A 373 7.34 12.19 17.36
C ARG A 373 7.29 10.66 17.56
N TYR A 374 7.64 9.90 16.55
CA TYR A 374 7.57 8.45 16.54
C TYR A 374 8.98 7.89 16.29
N PRO A 375 9.71 7.52 17.36
CA PRO A 375 11.09 7.04 17.25
C PRO A 375 11.25 5.75 16.44
N GLU A 376 10.14 5.03 16.25
CA GLU A 376 10.10 3.84 15.41
C GLU A 376 9.99 4.18 13.91
N LEU A 377 9.94 5.46 13.54
CA LEU A 377 9.84 5.89 12.16
C LEU A 377 11.04 6.78 11.80
N SER A 378 11.72 6.43 10.74
CA SER A 378 12.73 7.30 10.13
C SER A 378 12.42 7.55 8.66
N VAL A 379 12.78 8.75 8.19
CA VAL A 379 12.62 9.15 6.80
C VAL A 379 13.97 9.56 6.26
N THR A 380 14.35 8.95 5.15
CA THR A 380 15.59 9.31 4.44
C THR A 380 15.22 9.90 3.09
N LEU A 381 15.66 11.13 2.91
CA LEU A 381 15.50 11.90 1.69
C LEU A 381 16.81 11.91 0.90
N ARG A 382 16.76 12.47 -0.29
CA ARG A 382 17.95 12.83 -1.06
C ARG A 382 19.07 13.36 -0.19
N PRO A 383 20.34 13.04 -0.48
CA PRO A 383 21.41 13.97 -0.17
C PRO A 383 21.13 15.27 -0.93
N VAL A 384 20.99 16.38 -0.20
CA VAL A 384 20.97 17.71 -0.84
C VAL A 384 22.27 17.82 -1.67
N PRO A 385 22.19 18.09 -3.00
CA PRO A 385 23.41 18.36 -3.76
C PRO A 385 24.17 19.50 -3.09
N GLN A 386 25.45 19.23 -2.73
CA GLN A 386 26.35 20.26 -2.22
C GLN A 386 26.68 21.27 -3.30
#